data_4ced93477eb6bb7eaf0ad60a4cf63533
#
_entry.id   4ced93477eb6bb7eaf0ad60a4cf63533
#
_cell.length_a   1.000
_cell.length_b   1.000
_cell.length_c   1.000
_cell.angle_alpha   90.00
_cell.angle_beta   90.00
_cell.angle_gamma   90.00
#
_symmetry.space_group_name_H-M   'P 1'
#
loop_
_entity.id
_entity.type
_entity.pdbx_description
1 polymer ?
#
loop_
_entity_poly.entity_id
_entity_poly.type
_entity_poly.pdbx_seq_one_letter_code
_entity_poly.pdbx_strand_id
1 'polypeptide(L)'
;MKSIQFRWVQAFRAVALTGSTTGAAEMLNIGQSAISKQIAALESQLGVSLFDRSGRSLRLTPEGDVLFGEADTALKGYERFRRIADDIRQLKRGHLHIIAAANLARGLLPVALEEFRQETKFSTFSIEIAARKEALARVQDQQFDLAVFAL
;
A
#
# COMPACT_ATOMS: atom_id res chain seq x y z
N MET A 1 26.94 6.21 -5.39
CA MET A 1 25.52 6.52 -5.56
C MET A 1 25.04 7.23 -4.29
N LYS A 2 24.51 8.46 -4.39
CA LYS A 2 23.86 9.09 -3.24
C LYS A 2 22.59 8.30 -2.91
N SER A 3 22.19 8.24 -1.65
CA SER A 3 21.06 7.43 -1.20
C SER A 3 19.74 7.96 -1.79
N ILE A 4 18.96 7.09 -2.42
CA ILE A 4 17.58 7.36 -2.82
C ILE A 4 16.74 7.50 -1.54
N GLN A 5 16.00 8.62 -1.42
CA GLN A 5 15.17 8.87 -0.25
C GLN A 5 13.79 8.25 -0.43
N PHE A 6 13.28 7.60 0.60
CA PHE A 6 11.98 6.93 0.57
C PHE A 6 10.82 7.84 0.13
N ARG A 7 10.82 9.11 0.58
CA ARG A 7 9.82 10.10 0.15
C ARG A 7 9.80 10.38 -1.35
N TRP A 8 10.94 10.21 -2.04
CA TRP A 8 11.00 10.37 -3.50
C TRP A 8 10.31 9.20 -4.20
N VAL A 9 10.47 7.99 -3.66
CA VAL A 9 9.78 6.79 -4.17
C VAL A 9 8.28 6.90 -3.94
N GLN A 10 7.84 7.41 -2.79
CA GLN A 10 6.44 7.68 -2.51
C GLN A 10 5.83 8.70 -3.49
N ALA A 11 6.51 9.83 -3.73
CA ALA A 11 6.07 10.83 -4.68
C ALA A 11 5.99 10.27 -6.10
N PHE A 12 6.98 9.51 -6.51
CA PHE A 12 7.03 8.85 -7.82
C PHE A 12 5.82 7.92 -8.01
N ARG A 13 5.57 7.01 -7.06
CA ARG A 13 4.40 6.12 -7.11
C ARG A 13 3.08 6.90 -7.15
N ALA A 14 2.94 7.92 -6.32
CA ALA A 14 1.72 8.73 -6.28
C ALA A 14 1.45 9.45 -7.61
N VAL A 15 2.48 10.03 -8.26
CA VAL A 15 2.34 10.66 -9.58
C VAL A 15 2.01 9.61 -10.65
N ALA A 16 2.63 8.45 -10.62
CA ALA A 16 2.32 7.36 -11.55
C ALA A 16 0.86 6.89 -11.45
N LEU A 17 0.32 6.79 -10.24
CA LEU A 17 -1.07 6.38 -9.99
C LEU A 17 -2.09 7.45 -10.39
N THR A 18 -1.79 8.73 -10.17
CA THR A 18 -2.74 9.84 -10.37
C THR A 18 -2.60 10.53 -11.73
N GLY A 19 -1.49 10.30 -12.43
CA GLY A 19 -1.17 10.96 -13.69
C GLY A 19 -0.86 12.46 -13.57
N SER A 20 -0.76 13.00 -12.33
CA SER A 20 -0.51 14.41 -12.09
C SER A 20 0.20 14.70 -10.76
N THR A 21 0.98 15.79 -10.72
CA THR A 21 1.61 16.25 -9.47
C THR A 21 0.59 16.80 -8.47
N THR A 22 -0.53 17.34 -8.95
CA THR A 22 -1.62 17.83 -8.09
C THR A 22 -2.33 16.68 -7.39
N GLY A 23 -2.76 15.65 -8.13
CA GLY A 23 -3.38 14.46 -7.55
C GLY A 23 -2.46 13.72 -6.59
N ALA A 24 -1.15 13.66 -6.91
CA ALA A 24 -0.15 13.09 -6.00
C ALA A 24 0.00 13.91 -4.70
N ALA A 25 -0.07 15.23 -4.81
CA ALA A 25 0.01 16.14 -3.66
C ALA A 25 -1.19 15.95 -2.71
N GLU A 26 -2.39 15.82 -3.26
CA GLU A 26 -3.61 15.49 -2.51
C GLU A 26 -3.51 14.11 -1.87
N MET A 27 -3.09 13.09 -2.61
CA MET A 27 -2.94 11.72 -2.12
C MET A 27 -1.96 11.63 -0.93
N LEU A 28 -0.86 12.38 -0.98
CA LEU A 28 0.18 12.35 0.06
C LEU A 28 0.04 13.45 1.12
N ASN A 29 -0.97 14.31 0.98
CA ASN A 29 -1.22 15.47 1.85
C ASN A 29 0.01 16.37 2.04
N ILE A 30 0.67 16.72 0.91
CA ILE A 30 1.82 17.65 0.86
C ILE A 30 1.66 18.64 -0.30
N GLY A 31 2.47 19.69 -0.32
CA GLY A 31 2.40 20.69 -1.40
C GLY A 31 2.84 20.14 -2.77
N GLN A 32 2.18 20.54 -3.85
CA GLN A 32 2.52 20.15 -5.22
C GLN A 32 3.97 20.48 -5.60
N SER A 33 4.51 21.61 -5.12
CA SER A 33 5.92 21.98 -5.33
C SER A 33 6.89 21.00 -4.69
N ALA A 34 6.51 20.39 -3.56
CA ALA A 34 7.30 19.35 -2.89
C ALA A 34 7.32 18.06 -3.75
N ILE A 35 6.17 17.65 -4.30
CA ILE A 35 6.10 16.51 -5.24
C ILE A 35 7.05 16.74 -6.42
N SER A 36 6.95 17.90 -7.08
CA SER A 36 7.78 18.23 -8.24
C SER A 36 9.29 18.18 -7.91
N LYS A 37 9.68 18.70 -6.76
CA LYS A 37 11.08 18.64 -6.28
C LYS A 37 11.53 17.21 -5.99
N GLN A 38 10.68 16.39 -5.42
CA GLN A 38 11.00 14.99 -5.09
C GLN A 38 11.17 14.15 -6.35
N ILE A 39 10.30 14.34 -7.36
CA ILE A 39 10.45 13.68 -8.67
C ILE A 39 11.76 14.11 -9.36
N ALA A 40 12.02 15.42 -9.45
CA ALA A 40 13.24 15.93 -10.06
C ALA A 40 14.51 15.41 -9.34
N ALA A 41 14.48 15.29 -8.02
CA ALA A 41 15.59 14.73 -7.25
C ALA A 41 15.81 13.24 -7.55
N LEU A 42 14.72 12.45 -7.70
CA LEU A 42 14.81 11.04 -8.07
C LEU A 42 15.35 10.86 -9.48
N GLU A 43 14.81 11.57 -10.47
CA GLU A 43 15.27 11.56 -11.86
C GLU A 43 16.74 11.97 -11.98
N SER A 44 17.13 13.06 -11.28
CA SER A 44 18.52 13.51 -11.23
C SER A 44 19.47 12.47 -10.60
N GLN A 45 19.01 11.78 -9.55
CA GLN A 45 19.82 10.73 -8.90
C GLN A 45 20.01 9.50 -9.76
N LEU A 46 19.01 9.15 -10.58
CA LEU A 46 19.02 8.01 -11.47
C LEU A 46 19.66 8.33 -12.82
N GLY A 47 19.71 9.62 -13.21
CA GLY A 47 20.20 10.07 -14.52
C GLY A 47 19.25 9.78 -15.66
N VAL A 48 17.97 9.48 -15.37
CA VAL A 48 16.94 9.19 -16.39
C VAL A 48 15.64 9.93 -16.05
N SER A 49 14.84 10.23 -17.08
CA SER A 49 13.49 10.76 -16.91
C SER A 49 12.53 9.60 -16.68
N LEU A 50 11.70 9.72 -15.64
CA LEU A 50 10.70 8.71 -15.29
C LEU A 50 9.32 9.04 -15.84
N PHE A 51 9.09 10.31 -16.21
CA PHE A 51 7.84 10.78 -16.79
C PHE A 51 8.06 11.50 -18.11
N ASP A 52 7.20 11.21 -19.08
CA ASP A 52 7.02 12.00 -20.30
C ASP A 52 6.10 13.18 -19.97
N ARG A 53 6.58 14.39 -20.31
CA ARG A 53 5.91 15.67 -20.08
C ARG A 53 5.37 16.30 -21.36
N SER A 54 5.42 15.59 -22.49
CA SER A 54 4.99 16.11 -23.81
C SER A 54 3.47 16.29 -23.94
N GLY A 55 2.67 15.64 -23.07
CA GLY A 55 1.23 15.63 -23.10
C GLY A 55 0.57 16.45 -21.98
N ARG A 56 -0.78 16.42 -21.95
CA ARG A 56 -1.59 17.05 -20.90
C ARG A 56 -1.52 16.32 -19.55
N SER A 57 -1.10 15.05 -19.53
CA SER A 57 -0.93 14.23 -18.33
C SER A 57 0.50 13.69 -18.29
N LEU A 58 1.00 13.49 -17.08
CA LEU A 58 2.27 12.82 -16.88
C LEU A 58 2.10 11.31 -17.13
N ARG A 59 2.87 10.78 -18.08
CA ARG A 59 2.89 9.34 -18.38
C ARG A 59 4.26 8.79 -18.03
N LEU A 60 4.31 7.53 -17.58
CA LEU A 60 5.59 6.86 -17.34
C LEU A 60 6.37 6.70 -18.65
N THR A 61 7.68 6.90 -18.57
CA THR A 61 8.63 6.43 -19.58
C THR A 61 8.80 4.90 -19.48
N PRO A 62 9.44 4.22 -20.44
CA PRO A 62 9.79 2.80 -20.29
C PRO A 62 10.60 2.52 -19.00
N GLU A 63 11.55 3.39 -18.66
CA GLU A 63 12.33 3.32 -17.41
C GLU A 63 11.46 3.55 -16.18
N GLY A 64 10.51 4.49 -16.28
CA GLY A 64 9.52 4.76 -15.24
C GLY A 64 8.61 3.56 -15.00
N ASP A 65 8.16 2.88 -16.04
CA ASP A 65 7.28 1.71 -15.91
C ASP A 65 7.97 0.55 -15.18
N VAL A 66 9.22 0.26 -15.55
CA VAL A 66 10.04 -0.74 -14.85
C VAL A 66 10.21 -0.36 -13.37
N LEU A 67 10.57 0.89 -13.09
CA LEU A 67 10.79 1.36 -11.73
C LEU A 67 9.49 1.38 -10.91
N PHE A 68 8.33 1.59 -11.54
CA PHE A 68 7.04 1.62 -10.86
C PHE A 68 6.70 0.29 -10.17
N GLY A 69 6.93 -0.85 -10.85
CA GLY A 69 6.72 -2.16 -10.25
C GLY A 69 7.53 -2.39 -8.99
N GLU A 70 8.81 -2.00 -9.02
CA GLU A 70 9.72 -2.12 -7.87
C GLU A 70 9.35 -1.14 -6.75
N ALA A 71 9.00 0.10 -7.09
CA ALA A 71 8.56 1.11 -6.13
C ALA A 71 7.27 0.69 -5.41
N ASP A 72 6.30 0.15 -6.14
CA ASP A 72 5.03 -0.33 -5.57
C ASP A 72 5.28 -1.50 -4.60
N THR A 73 6.11 -2.45 -4.98
CA THR A 73 6.51 -3.59 -4.12
C THR A 73 7.22 -3.12 -2.85
N ALA A 74 8.20 -2.22 -2.98
CA ALA A 74 8.94 -1.69 -1.83
C ALA A 74 8.03 -0.93 -0.85
N LEU A 75 7.09 -0.13 -1.36
CA LEU A 75 6.14 0.64 -0.54
C LEU A 75 5.13 -0.26 0.17
N LYS A 76 4.62 -1.29 -0.48
CA LYS A 76 3.77 -2.31 0.15
C LYS A 76 4.51 -3.03 1.29
N GLY A 77 5.76 -3.39 1.08
CA GLY A 77 6.62 -3.97 2.11
C GLY A 77 6.81 -3.04 3.32
N TYR A 78 6.99 -1.73 3.07
CA TYR A 78 7.08 -0.75 4.13
C TYR A 78 5.77 -0.57 4.91
N GLU A 79 4.63 -0.55 4.24
CA GLU A 79 3.31 -0.48 4.87
C GLU A 79 3.07 -1.70 5.78
N ARG A 80 3.46 -2.89 5.30
CA ARG A 80 3.44 -4.11 6.13
C ARG A 80 4.35 -3.99 7.36
N PHE A 81 5.59 -3.52 7.18
CA PHE A 81 6.52 -3.29 8.29
C PHE A 81 5.92 -2.35 9.34
N ARG A 82 5.35 -1.21 8.91
CA ARG A 82 4.69 -0.26 9.80
C ARG A 82 3.57 -0.91 10.61
N ARG A 83 2.71 -1.68 9.96
CA ARG A 83 1.61 -2.40 10.63
C ARG A 83 2.14 -3.32 11.73
N ILE A 84 3.14 -4.15 11.41
CA ILE A 84 3.76 -5.06 12.39
C ILE A 84 4.39 -4.27 13.54
N ALA A 85 5.06 -3.17 13.26
CA ALA A 85 5.65 -2.30 14.29
C ALA A 85 4.58 -1.68 15.21
N ASP A 86 3.44 -1.26 14.64
CA ASP A 86 2.30 -0.75 15.42
C ASP A 86 1.65 -1.84 16.27
N ASP A 87 1.52 -3.06 15.77
CA ASP A 87 1.01 -4.21 16.54
C ASP A 87 1.95 -4.54 17.73
N ILE A 88 3.26 -4.51 17.49
CA ILE A 88 4.26 -4.69 18.57
C ILE A 88 4.12 -3.58 19.61
N ARG A 89 4.02 -2.32 19.19
CA ARG A 89 3.88 -1.16 20.09
C ARG A 89 2.62 -1.23 20.95
N GLN A 90 1.53 -1.73 20.37
CA GLN A 90 0.25 -1.88 21.07
C GLN A 90 0.15 -3.17 21.89
N LEU A 91 1.25 -3.94 21.99
CA LEU A 91 1.28 -5.26 22.64
C LEU A 91 0.24 -6.25 22.07
N LYS A 92 -0.20 -6.04 20.84
CA LYS A 92 -1.14 -6.91 20.14
C LYS A 92 -0.44 -8.18 19.65
N ARG A 93 0.09 -8.97 20.58
CA ARG A 93 0.63 -10.30 20.25
C ARG A 93 -0.52 -11.18 19.77
N GLY A 94 -0.37 -11.73 18.57
CA GLY A 94 -1.40 -12.58 17.97
C GLY A 94 -2.58 -11.78 17.39
N HIS A 95 -2.33 -10.64 16.77
CA HIS A 95 -3.34 -9.94 15.96
C HIS A 95 -3.46 -10.57 14.57
N LEU A 96 -4.71 -10.83 14.13
CA LEU A 96 -4.99 -11.37 12.79
C LEU A 96 -5.76 -10.33 11.98
N HIS A 97 -5.21 -9.95 10.83
CA HIS A 97 -5.84 -9.03 9.88
C HIS A 97 -6.58 -9.81 8.81
N ILE A 98 -7.90 -9.65 8.76
CA ILE A 98 -8.80 -10.39 7.88
C ILE A 98 -9.45 -9.42 6.91
N ILE A 99 -9.54 -9.80 5.64
CA ILE A 99 -10.36 -9.11 4.64
C ILE A 99 -11.45 -10.06 4.14
N ALA A 100 -12.70 -9.60 4.08
CA ALA A 100 -13.81 -10.49 3.81
C ALA A 100 -14.95 -9.81 3.03
N ALA A 101 -15.80 -10.64 2.43
CA ALA A 101 -17.09 -10.19 1.91
C ALA A 101 -18.01 -9.72 3.04
N ALA A 102 -18.85 -8.69 2.78
CA ALA A 102 -19.68 -8.03 3.78
C ALA A 102 -20.63 -8.99 4.54
N ASN A 103 -21.20 -9.97 3.84
CA ASN A 103 -22.10 -10.97 4.43
C ASN A 103 -21.38 -11.88 5.43
N LEU A 104 -20.13 -12.27 5.13
CA LEU A 104 -19.32 -13.12 6.00
C LEU A 104 -18.74 -12.31 7.16
N ALA A 105 -18.28 -11.08 6.90
CA ALA A 105 -17.74 -10.19 7.92
C ALA A 105 -18.75 -9.84 9.03
N ARG A 106 -20.05 -9.71 8.67
CA ARG A 106 -21.13 -9.36 9.61
C ARG A 106 -21.86 -10.58 10.18
N GLY A 107 -21.77 -11.73 9.54
CA GLY A 107 -22.49 -12.94 9.92
C GLY A 107 -21.58 -13.98 10.58
N LEU A 108 -20.92 -14.79 9.75
CA LEU A 108 -20.18 -15.98 10.20
C LEU A 108 -18.90 -15.64 10.96
N LEU A 109 -18.11 -14.66 10.46
CA LEU A 109 -16.77 -14.41 11.02
C LEU A 109 -16.75 -14.02 12.49
N PRO A 110 -17.62 -13.14 13.01
CA PRO A 110 -17.62 -12.81 14.44
C PRO A 110 -17.78 -14.02 15.35
N VAL A 111 -18.66 -14.96 14.98
CA VAL A 111 -18.90 -16.18 15.76
C VAL A 111 -17.69 -17.11 15.69
N ALA A 112 -17.20 -17.40 14.50
CA ALA A 112 -16.03 -18.27 14.29
C ALA A 112 -14.76 -17.73 14.96
N LEU A 113 -14.56 -16.42 14.93
CA LEU A 113 -13.39 -15.78 15.55
C LEU A 113 -13.49 -15.76 17.10
N GLU A 114 -14.69 -15.69 17.66
CA GLU A 114 -14.88 -15.80 19.10
C GLU A 114 -14.53 -17.22 19.59
N GLU A 115 -14.99 -18.26 18.89
CA GLU A 115 -14.60 -19.64 19.17
C GLU A 115 -13.07 -19.84 19.04
N PHE A 116 -12.49 -19.35 17.94
CA PHE A 116 -11.05 -19.44 17.70
C PHE A 116 -10.23 -18.73 18.79
N ARG A 117 -10.72 -17.61 19.33
CA ARG A 117 -10.08 -16.85 20.41
C ARG A 117 -9.99 -17.66 21.70
N GLN A 118 -10.99 -18.50 21.98
CA GLN A 118 -11.01 -19.35 23.17
C GLN A 118 -9.98 -20.50 23.07
N GLU A 119 -9.68 -20.96 21.86
CA GLU A 119 -8.79 -22.09 21.62
C GLU A 119 -7.33 -21.66 21.38
N THR A 120 -7.07 -20.39 21.11
CA THR A 120 -5.75 -19.92 20.67
C THR A 120 -5.23 -18.74 21.50
N LYS A 121 -3.94 -18.43 21.30
CA LYS A 121 -3.32 -17.23 21.90
C LYS A 121 -3.56 -15.94 21.10
N PHE A 122 -4.31 -16.00 19.99
CA PHE A 122 -4.71 -14.82 19.25
C PHE A 122 -5.78 -14.07 20.04
N SER A 123 -5.47 -12.85 20.45
CA SER A 123 -6.32 -12.07 21.35
C SER A 123 -7.13 -11.01 20.64
N THR A 124 -6.75 -10.63 19.41
CA THR A 124 -7.41 -9.53 18.68
C THR A 124 -7.48 -9.83 17.18
N PHE A 125 -8.55 -9.33 16.55
CA PHE A 125 -8.82 -9.47 15.13
C PHE A 125 -9.21 -8.11 14.56
N SER A 126 -8.83 -7.84 13.31
CA SER A 126 -9.41 -6.77 12.51
C SER A 126 -10.03 -7.37 11.25
N ILE A 127 -11.24 -6.91 10.91
CA ILE A 127 -11.95 -7.35 9.73
C ILE A 127 -12.19 -6.13 8.84
N GLU A 128 -11.69 -6.18 7.61
CA GLU A 128 -11.98 -5.18 6.59
C GLU A 128 -12.91 -5.79 5.53
N ILE A 129 -13.85 -4.99 5.04
CA ILE A 129 -14.81 -5.41 4.03
C ILE A 129 -14.34 -4.92 2.66
N ALA A 130 -14.19 -5.84 1.71
CA ALA A 130 -13.84 -5.51 0.34
C ALA A 130 -14.48 -6.46 -0.67
N ALA A 131 -14.46 -6.06 -1.95
CA ALA A 131 -14.81 -6.93 -3.05
C ALA A 131 -13.74 -8.02 -3.23
N ARG A 132 -14.14 -9.21 -3.73
CA ARG A 132 -13.24 -10.38 -3.87
C ARG A 132 -11.95 -10.07 -4.65
N LYS A 133 -12.07 -9.35 -5.78
CA LYS A 133 -10.91 -9.02 -6.64
C LYS A 133 -9.88 -8.16 -5.89
N GLU A 134 -10.36 -7.15 -5.18
CA GLU A 134 -9.51 -6.25 -4.37
C GLU A 134 -8.86 -7.03 -3.22
N ALA A 135 -9.62 -7.82 -2.50
CA ALA A 135 -9.13 -8.59 -1.38
C ALA A 135 -8.04 -9.58 -1.77
N LEU A 136 -8.20 -10.29 -2.90
CA LEU A 136 -7.18 -11.21 -3.39
C LEU A 136 -5.86 -10.49 -3.69
N ALA A 137 -5.92 -9.33 -4.34
CA ALA A 137 -4.74 -8.52 -4.60
C ALA A 137 -4.06 -8.10 -3.30
N ARG A 138 -4.84 -7.62 -2.31
CA ARG A 138 -4.30 -7.14 -1.03
C ARG A 138 -3.73 -8.25 -0.14
N VAL A 139 -4.23 -9.48 -0.24
CA VAL A 139 -3.61 -10.65 0.42
C VAL A 139 -2.32 -11.06 -0.28
N GLN A 140 -2.30 -11.09 -1.61
CA GLN A 140 -1.08 -11.35 -2.39
C GLN A 140 0.02 -10.31 -2.07
N ASP A 141 -0.37 -9.05 -1.88
CA ASP A 141 0.51 -7.97 -1.43
C ASP A 141 0.84 -8.04 0.07
N GLN A 142 0.45 -9.11 0.76
CA GLN A 142 0.69 -9.35 2.19
C GLN A 142 0.16 -8.23 3.12
N GLN A 143 -0.87 -7.51 2.69
CA GLN A 143 -1.54 -6.49 3.50
C GLN A 143 -2.50 -7.10 4.53
N PHE A 144 -2.96 -8.33 4.31
CA PHE A 144 -3.82 -9.11 5.19
C PHE A 144 -3.27 -10.52 5.34
N ASP A 145 -3.58 -11.14 6.47
CA ASP A 145 -3.17 -12.52 6.77
C ASP A 145 -4.13 -13.53 6.15
N LEU A 146 -5.41 -13.15 6.02
CA LEU A 146 -6.47 -14.03 5.53
C LEU A 146 -7.53 -13.26 4.70
N ALA A 147 -8.00 -13.88 3.61
CA ALA A 147 -9.16 -13.44 2.86
C ALA A 147 -10.30 -14.48 2.94
N VAL A 148 -11.54 -14.04 3.25
CA VAL A 148 -12.69 -14.92 3.40
C VAL A 148 -13.83 -14.51 2.49
N PHE A 149 -14.17 -15.41 1.54
CA PHE A 149 -15.23 -15.21 0.54
C PHE A 149 -16.02 -16.49 0.34
N ALA A 150 -17.32 -16.35 0.02
CA ALA A 150 -18.11 -17.45 -0.50
C ALA A 150 -17.65 -17.81 -1.93
N LEU A 151 -17.75 -19.09 -2.29
CA LEU A 151 -17.50 -19.62 -3.64
C LEU A 151 -18.60 -19.17 -4.61
#